data_609b940ef2bc2e6a6baa524b2d612f56
#
_entry.id   609b940ef2bc2e6a6baa524b2d612f56
#
_cell.length_a   1.000
_cell.length_b   1.000
_cell.length_c   1.000
_cell.angle_alpha   90.00
_cell.angle_beta   90.00
_cell.angle_gamma   90.00
#
_symmetry.space_group_name_H-M   'P 1'
#
loop_
_entity.id
_entity.type
_entity.pdbx_description
1 polymer ?
#
loop_
_entity_poly.entity_id
_entity_poly.type
_entity_poly.pdbx_seq_one_letter_code
_entity_poly.pdbx_strand_id
1 'polypeptide(L)'
;MSLEYYKKQMIDLRARLAKEKEAKKKDNEMYARQIKSASSTTTKTNLKKYKIDKAASHDRQIENIKHQIESCKASIERERKSK
;
A
#
# COMPACT_ATOMS: atom_id res chain seq x y z
N MET A 1 -17.87 -18.93 -8.89
CA MET A 1 -16.43 -18.84 -9.16
C MET A 1 -15.66 -19.88 -8.36
N SER A 2 -14.56 -20.36 -8.89
CA SER A 2 -13.82 -21.45 -8.26
C SER A 2 -12.90 -20.97 -7.14
N LEU A 3 -12.62 -21.88 -6.22
CA LEU A 3 -11.65 -21.67 -5.15
C LEU A 3 -10.27 -21.28 -5.71
N GLU A 4 -9.88 -21.86 -6.84
CA GLU A 4 -8.63 -21.55 -7.53
C GLU A 4 -8.53 -20.07 -7.93
N TYR A 5 -9.61 -19.50 -8.43
CA TYR A 5 -9.68 -18.10 -8.80
C TYR A 5 -9.36 -17.19 -7.62
N TYR A 6 -10.00 -17.45 -6.47
CA TYR A 6 -9.79 -16.64 -5.27
C TYR A 6 -8.38 -16.81 -4.70
N LYS A 7 -7.83 -18.00 -4.77
CA LYS A 7 -6.44 -18.26 -4.32
C LYS A 7 -5.44 -17.47 -5.15
N LYS A 8 -5.64 -17.40 -6.48
CA LYS A 8 -4.79 -16.60 -7.37
C LYS A 8 -4.91 -15.12 -7.04
N GLN A 9 -6.12 -14.63 -6.79
CA GLN A 9 -6.34 -13.23 -6.38
C GLN A 9 -5.61 -12.92 -5.09
N MET A 10 -5.60 -13.84 -4.13
CA MET A 10 -4.86 -13.64 -2.87
C MET A 10 -3.37 -13.46 -3.10
N ILE A 11 -2.78 -14.25 -3.98
CA ILE A 11 -1.37 -14.14 -4.32
C ILE A 11 -1.09 -12.75 -4.93
N ASP A 12 -1.91 -12.32 -5.89
CA ASP A 12 -1.77 -11.03 -6.54
C ASP A 12 -1.93 -9.87 -5.56
N LEU A 13 -2.93 -9.94 -4.68
CA LEU A 13 -3.20 -8.90 -3.70
C LEU A 13 -2.06 -8.76 -2.70
N ARG A 14 -1.51 -9.87 -2.25
CA ARG A 14 -0.35 -9.86 -1.33
C ARG A 14 0.88 -9.28 -2.01
N ALA A 15 1.10 -9.58 -3.29
CA ALA A 15 2.19 -9.00 -4.06
C ALA A 15 2.01 -7.49 -4.23
N ARG A 16 0.78 -7.02 -4.50
CA ARG A 16 0.46 -5.60 -4.58
C ARG A 16 0.69 -4.89 -3.25
N LEU A 17 0.30 -5.54 -2.15
CA LEU A 17 0.49 -4.98 -0.81
C LEU A 17 1.99 -4.78 -0.53
N ALA A 18 2.80 -5.78 -0.82
CA ALA A 18 4.25 -5.69 -0.62
C ALA A 18 4.86 -4.57 -1.48
N LYS A 19 4.43 -4.44 -2.73
CA LYS A 19 4.87 -3.38 -3.64
C LYS A 19 4.52 -1.99 -3.11
N GLU A 20 3.29 -1.81 -2.63
CA GLU A 20 2.83 -0.52 -2.13
C GLU A 20 3.57 -0.12 -0.86
N LYS A 21 3.81 -1.07 0.04
CA LYS A 21 4.61 -0.82 1.25
C LYS A 21 6.04 -0.42 0.90
N GLU A 22 6.64 -1.08 -0.09
CA GLU A 22 7.98 -0.75 -0.57
C GLU A 22 8.02 0.63 -1.22
N ALA A 23 7.01 0.97 -2.02
CA ALA A 23 6.90 2.29 -2.65
C ALA A 23 6.79 3.38 -1.58
N LYS A 24 6.01 3.16 -0.53
CA LYS A 24 5.90 4.09 0.60
C LYS A 24 7.27 4.30 1.25
N LYS A 25 7.98 3.22 1.53
CA LYS A 25 9.31 3.26 2.16
C LYS A 25 10.29 4.07 1.31
N LYS A 26 10.32 3.81 0.00
CA LYS A 26 11.23 4.50 -0.93
C LYS A 26 10.93 6.00 -1.01
N ASP A 27 9.64 6.37 -1.08
CA ASP A 27 9.24 7.77 -1.10
C ASP A 27 9.63 8.48 0.19
N ASN A 28 9.38 7.84 1.34
CA ASN A 28 9.77 8.41 2.64
C ASN A 28 11.29 8.65 2.72
N GLU A 29 12.08 7.70 2.26
CA GLU A 29 13.54 7.82 2.25
C GLU A 29 14.00 8.93 1.29
N MET A 30 13.39 9.02 0.11
CA MET A 30 13.71 10.05 -0.87
C MET A 30 13.44 11.45 -0.31
N TYR A 31 12.24 11.67 0.23
CA TYR A 31 11.88 12.97 0.81
C TYR A 31 12.73 13.31 2.02
N ALA A 32 13.04 12.32 2.85
CA ALA A 32 13.92 12.53 4.01
C ALA A 32 15.31 13.04 3.57
N ARG A 33 15.88 12.45 2.51
CA ARG A 33 17.14 12.91 1.95
C ARG A 33 17.05 14.32 1.38
N GLN A 34 15.98 14.62 0.65
CA GLN A 34 15.77 15.95 0.08
C GLN A 34 15.60 17.02 1.18
N ILE A 35 14.87 16.71 2.24
CA ILE A 35 14.69 17.61 3.38
C ILE A 35 16.05 17.90 4.02
N LYS A 36 16.86 16.86 4.22
CA LYS A 36 18.19 16.99 4.85
C LYS A 36 19.13 17.86 4.03
N SER A 37 19.05 17.79 2.69
CA SER A 37 19.92 18.54 1.80
C SER A 37 19.38 19.89 1.40
N ALA A 38 18.14 20.22 1.73
CA ALA A 38 17.54 21.50 1.36
C ALA A 38 18.16 22.64 2.18
N SER A 39 18.48 23.76 1.50
CA SER A 39 19.13 24.91 2.14
C SER A 39 18.12 25.95 2.64
N SER A 40 16.92 25.97 2.11
CA SER A 40 15.87 26.95 2.43
C SER A 40 14.83 26.38 3.39
N THR A 41 14.42 27.18 4.37
CA THR A 41 13.35 26.80 5.31
C THR A 41 12.04 26.56 4.57
N THR A 42 11.72 27.39 3.59
CA THR A 42 10.52 27.24 2.76
C THR A 42 10.52 25.92 2.01
N THR A 43 11.65 25.56 1.39
CA THR A 43 11.80 24.30 0.68
C THR A 43 11.64 23.11 1.62
N LYS A 44 12.26 23.17 2.81
CA LYS A 44 12.12 22.11 3.82
C LYS A 44 10.67 21.92 4.24
N THR A 45 9.94 23.01 4.49
CA THR A 45 8.54 22.97 4.87
C THR A 45 7.69 22.32 3.79
N ASN A 46 7.90 22.71 2.54
CA ASN A 46 7.17 22.15 1.40
C ASN A 46 7.45 20.66 1.22
N LEU A 47 8.71 20.26 1.35
CA LEU A 47 9.10 18.85 1.24
C LEU A 47 8.51 17.99 2.35
N LYS A 48 8.44 18.51 3.58
CA LYS A 48 7.80 17.82 4.70
C LYS A 48 6.31 17.59 4.42
N LYS A 49 5.64 18.60 3.87
CA LYS A 49 4.24 18.48 3.48
C LYS A 49 4.04 17.42 2.40
N TYR A 50 4.87 17.43 1.36
CA TYR A 50 4.81 16.42 0.30
C TYR A 50 5.06 15.01 0.84
N LYS A 51 5.99 14.87 1.77
CA LYS A 51 6.27 13.58 2.41
C LYS A 51 5.03 13.04 3.13
N ILE A 52 4.36 13.89 3.90
CA ILE A 52 3.14 13.53 4.62
C ILE A 52 2.02 13.16 3.64
N ASP A 53 1.82 13.97 2.60
CA ASP A 53 0.78 13.75 1.59
C ASP A 53 1.00 12.44 0.83
N LYS A 54 2.25 12.15 0.45
CA LYS A 54 2.60 10.91 -0.23
C LYS A 54 2.40 9.69 0.66
N ALA A 55 2.82 9.79 1.92
CA ALA A 55 2.61 8.71 2.89
C ALA A 55 1.11 8.42 3.08
N ALA A 56 0.29 9.46 3.17
CA ALA A 56 -1.17 9.32 3.29
C ALA A 56 -1.77 8.64 2.05
N SER A 57 -1.29 9.00 0.85
CA SER A 57 -1.73 8.38 -0.40
C SER A 57 -1.39 6.88 -0.43
N HIS A 58 -0.16 6.53 -0.06
CA HIS A 58 0.26 5.13 0.02
C HIS A 58 -0.55 4.37 1.06
N ASP A 59 -0.83 4.98 2.22
CA ASP A 59 -1.63 4.36 3.28
C ASP A 59 -3.06 4.07 2.82
N ARG A 60 -3.67 4.97 2.03
CA ARG A 60 -4.99 4.71 1.44
C ARG A 60 -4.97 3.51 0.51
N GLN A 61 -3.94 3.41 -0.34
CA GLN A 61 -3.78 2.27 -1.25
C GLN A 61 -3.57 0.97 -0.47
N ILE A 62 -2.75 1.01 0.57
CA ILE A 62 -2.50 -0.14 1.46
C ILE A 62 -3.82 -0.60 2.09
N GLU A 63 -4.61 0.33 2.65
CA GLU A 63 -5.92 0.00 3.24
C GLU A 63 -6.88 -0.61 2.22
N ASN A 64 -6.95 -0.04 1.01
CA ASN A 64 -7.79 -0.58 -0.05
C ASN A 64 -7.41 -2.02 -0.39
N ILE A 65 -6.12 -2.29 -0.51
CA ILE A 65 -5.62 -3.64 -0.80
C ILE A 65 -5.96 -4.59 0.35
N LYS A 66 -5.80 -4.16 1.60
CA LYS A 66 -6.15 -4.95 2.78
C LYS A 66 -7.65 -5.31 2.80
N HIS A 67 -8.52 -4.36 2.45
CA HIS A 67 -9.95 -4.63 2.34
C HIS A 67 -10.25 -5.67 1.25
N GLN A 68 -9.57 -5.58 0.13
CA GLN A 68 -9.72 -6.57 -0.95
C GLN A 68 -9.25 -7.95 -0.50
N ILE A 69 -8.16 -8.01 0.27
CA ILE A 69 -7.66 -9.27 0.84
C ILE A 69 -8.71 -9.89 1.77
N GLU A 70 -9.29 -9.09 2.66
CA GLU A 70 -10.32 -9.57 3.58
C GLU A 70 -11.56 -10.07 2.84
N SER A 71 -11.99 -9.34 1.81
CA SER A 71 -13.11 -9.75 0.95
C SER A 71 -12.81 -11.07 0.26
N CYS A 72 -11.60 -11.23 -0.25
CA CYS A 72 -11.15 -12.45 -0.92
C CYS A 72 -11.11 -13.64 0.05
N LYS A 73 -10.62 -13.42 1.29
CA LYS A 73 -10.65 -14.45 2.35
C LYS A 73 -12.06 -14.91 2.63
N ALA A 74 -13.01 -13.99 2.73
CA ALA A 74 -14.41 -14.31 2.97
C ALA A 74 -14.98 -15.15 1.83
N SER A 75 -14.62 -14.85 0.58
CA SER A 75 -15.03 -15.63 -0.58
C SER A 75 -14.47 -17.05 -0.55
N ILE A 76 -13.22 -17.20 -0.16
CA ILE A 76 -12.57 -18.51 -0.01
C ILE A 76 -13.31 -19.35 1.05
N GLU A 77 -13.63 -18.74 2.18
CA GLU A 77 -14.37 -19.42 3.25
C GLU A 77 -15.75 -19.89 2.78
N ARG A 78 -16.48 -19.04 2.06
CA ARG A 78 -17.78 -19.41 1.51
C ARG A 78 -17.69 -20.59 0.54
N GLU A 79 -16.69 -20.59 -0.33
CA GLU A 79 -16.46 -21.67 -1.28
C GLU A 79 -16.14 -22.99 -0.57
N ARG A 80 -15.35 -22.95 0.51
CA ARG A 80 -15.03 -24.12 1.31
C ARG A 80 -16.26 -24.69 2.01
N LYS A 81 -17.13 -23.82 2.53
CA LYS A 81 -18.33 -24.22 3.27
C LYS A 81 -19.44 -24.73 2.36
N SER A 82 -19.47 -24.30 1.12
CA SER A 82 -20.52 -24.71 0.17
C SER A 82 -20.33 -26.13 -0.38
N LYS A 83 -19.23 -26.77 -0.05
CA LYS A 83 -18.98 -28.17 -0.37
C LYS A 83 -19.39 -29.06 0.82
#